data_77376586cdab796423952d5a006b4758
#
_entry.id   77376586cdab796423952d5a006b4758
#
_cell.length_a   1.000
_cell.length_b   1.000
_cell.length_c   1.000
_cell.angle_alpha   90.00
_cell.angle_beta   90.00
_cell.angle_gamma   90.00
#
_symmetry.space_group_name_H-M   'P 1'
#
loop_
_entity.id
_entity.type
_entity.pdbx_description
1 polymer ?
#
loop_
_entity_poly.entity_id
_entity_poly.type
_entity_poly.pdbx_seq_one_letter_code
_entity_poly.pdbx_strand_id
1 'polypeptide(L)'
;MADVKLQDISEKMRDIDFTILSTRTEGGQIAARPMSNNRQVEYDGDSYFFTCDDTGTVRDIEADPNVGLGLQSKSGMLGMKPFFITVEGRAELIRDKDQFAEHWTKDLDSWFKQGIDTPGLTLVKVKAQRLHYWDGYDEGEISLEGADRRQPAVEDAR
;
A
#
# COMPACT_ATOMS: atom_id res chain seq x y z
N MET A 1 -23.40 -13.84 -2.64
CA MET A 1 -22.00 -13.47 -2.37
C MET A 1 -21.92 -12.53 -1.18
N ALA A 2 -21.13 -12.85 -0.18
CA ALA A 2 -20.93 -11.91 0.93
C ALA A 2 -20.10 -10.73 0.45
N ASP A 3 -20.54 -9.53 0.82
CA ASP A 3 -19.76 -8.33 0.52
C ASP A 3 -18.47 -8.33 1.33
N VAL A 4 -17.34 -8.26 0.63
CA VAL A 4 -16.02 -8.16 1.27
C VAL A 4 -15.82 -6.71 1.71
N LYS A 5 -15.51 -6.56 2.99
CA LYS A 5 -15.28 -5.25 3.59
C LYS A 5 -13.81 -4.92 3.64
N LEU A 6 -13.50 -3.64 3.78
CA LEU A 6 -12.14 -3.17 3.93
C LEU A 6 -11.42 -3.86 5.10
N GLN A 7 -12.14 -4.19 6.15
CA GLN A 7 -11.60 -4.91 7.30
C GLN A 7 -11.10 -6.31 6.91
N ASP A 8 -11.83 -7.01 6.05
CA ASP A 8 -11.43 -8.34 5.57
C ASP A 8 -10.15 -8.23 4.74
N ILE A 9 -10.04 -7.19 3.93
CA ILE A 9 -8.83 -6.90 3.16
C ILE A 9 -7.66 -6.64 4.11
N SER A 10 -7.87 -5.84 5.14
CA SER A 10 -6.85 -5.52 6.13
C SER A 10 -6.27 -6.77 6.79
N GLU A 11 -7.14 -7.70 7.19
CA GLU A 11 -6.70 -8.95 7.80
C GLU A 11 -5.82 -9.78 6.87
N LYS A 12 -6.18 -9.84 5.59
CA LYS A 12 -5.41 -10.59 4.60
C LYS A 12 -4.08 -9.90 4.27
N MET A 13 -4.02 -8.59 4.33
CA MET A 13 -2.79 -7.83 4.06
C MET A 13 -1.72 -8.01 5.14
N ARG A 14 -2.11 -8.34 6.37
CA ARG A 14 -1.17 -8.48 7.50
C ARG A 14 -0.10 -9.53 7.26
N ASP A 15 -0.39 -10.56 6.49
CA ASP A 15 0.54 -11.66 6.25
C ASP A 15 1.39 -11.45 5.00
N ILE A 16 1.26 -10.32 4.34
CA ILE A 16 1.97 -10.02 3.09
C ILE A 16 3.18 -9.14 3.40
N ASP A 17 4.37 -9.65 3.08
CA ASP A 17 5.64 -8.97 3.40
C ASP A 17 5.95 -7.82 2.45
N PHE A 18 5.60 -7.95 1.19
CA PHE A 18 5.99 -7.00 0.15
C PHE A 18 4.81 -6.61 -0.72
N THR A 19 4.83 -5.35 -1.12
CA THR A 19 3.88 -4.77 -2.08
C THR A 19 4.66 -4.34 -3.31
N ILE A 20 4.12 -4.61 -4.49
CA ILE A 20 4.69 -4.06 -5.73
C ILE A 20 4.05 -2.69 -5.94
N LEU A 21 4.88 -1.65 -5.95
CA LEU A 21 4.45 -0.28 -6.23
C LEU A 21 4.77 0.05 -7.67
N SER A 22 3.75 0.43 -8.43
CA SER A 22 3.87 0.84 -9.83
C SER A 22 3.68 2.34 -9.96
N THR A 23 4.56 2.98 -10.70
CA THR A 23 4.55 4.42 -10.95
C THR A 23 4.65 4.70 -12.45
N ARG A 24 4.33 5.90 -12.87
CA ARG A 24 4.56 6.35 -14.25
C ARG A 24 5.82 7.17 -14.33
N THR A 25 6.68 6.82 -15.26
CA THR A 25 7.90 7.59 -15.55
C THR A 25 7.56 8.84 -16.36
N GLU A 26 8.52 9.77 -16.48
CA GLU A 26 8.35 10.95 -17.32
C GLU A 26 8.04 10.60 -18.77
N GLY A 27 8.57 9.47 -19.26
CA GLY A 27 8.28 9.00 -20.62
C GLY A 27 6.94 8.31 -20.78
N GLY A 28 6.15 8.21 -19.71
CA GLY A 28 4.84 7.58 -19.73
C GLY A 28 4.85 6.06 -19.56
N GLN A 29 6.02 5.47 -19.33
CA GLN A 29 6.15 4.05 -19.07
C GLN A 29 5.74 3.72 -17.64
N ILE A 30 5.44 2.47 -17.39
CA ILE A 30 5.11 2.00 -16.04
C ILE A 30 6.33 1.28 -15.48
N ALA A 31 6.83 1.77 -14.35
CA ALA A 31 7.91 1.16 -13.60
C ALA A 31 7.37 0.55 -12.32
N ALA A 32 7.90 -0.58 -11.91
CA ALA A 32 7.43 -1.25 -10.69
C ALA A 32 8.63 -1.72 -9.85
N ARG A 33 8.45 -1.73 -8.53
CA ARG A 33 9.47 -2.18 -7.59
C ARG A 33 8.81 -2.74 -6.34
N PRO A 34 9.49 -3.66 -5.64
CA PRO A 34 8.98 -4.13 -4.35
C PRO A 34 9.20 -3.11 -3.26
N MET A 35 8.23 -2.99 -2.38
CA MET A 35 8.29 -2.16 -1.18
C MET A 35 7.91 -3.03 0.02
N SER A 36 8.57 -2.77 1.15
CA SER A 36 8.24 -3.47 2.39
C SER A 36 6.85 -3.05 2.87
N ASN A 37 5.98 -4.02 3.05
CA ASN A 37 4.62 -3.76 3.49
C ASN A 37 4.59 -3.58 5.01
N ASN A 38 3.84 -2.58 5.47
CA ASN A 38 3.66 -2.34 6.89
C ASN A 38 2.58 -3.26 7.43
N ARG A 39 2.98 -4.40 7.99
CA ARG A 39 2.07 -5.44 8.46
C ARG A 39 1.45 -5.17 9.83
N GLN A 40 1.98 -4.20 10.55
CA GLN A 40 1.58 -3.95 11.94
C GLN A 40 0.44 -2.96 12.06
N VAL A 41 0.01 -2.40 10.96
CA VAL A 41 -1.01 -1.36 10.93
C VAL A 41 -2.27 -1.89 10.26
N GLU A 42 -3.40 -1.57 10.85
CA GLU A 42 -4.70 -1.87 10.24
C GLU A 42 -4.86 -1.05 8.97
N TYR A 43 -5.26 -1.71 7.89
CA TYR A 43 -5.41 -1.04 6.61
C TYR A 43 -6.73 -0.28 6.54
N ASP A 44 -6.64 1.01 6.37
CA ASP A 44 -7.79 1.93 6.28
C ASP A 44 -7.97 2.54 4.88
N GLY A 45 -7.19 2.09 3.91
CA GLY A 45 -7.13 2.67 2.57
C GLY A 45 -5.86 3.43 2.31
N ASP A 46 -5.05 3.68 3.33
CA ASP A 46 -3.76 4.33 3.20
C ASP A 46 -2.63 3.33 3.39
N SER A 47 -1.62 3.42 2.53
CA SER A 47 -0.40 2.60 2.64
C SER A 47 0.81 3.52 2.78
N TYR A 48 1.82 3.06 3.51
CA TYR A 48 2.99 3.86 3.84
C TYR A 48 4.25 3.09 3.50
N PHE A 49 5.13 3.71 2.71
CA PHE A 49 6.40 3.10 2.31
C PHE A 49 7.52 4.09 2.48
N PHE A 50 8.68 3.62 2.94
CA PHE A 50 9.87 4.47 3.07
C PHE A 50 10.81 4.25 1.90
N THR A 51 11.36 5.33 1.39
CA THR A 51 12.37 5.36 0.34
C THR A 51 13.29 6.56 0.57
N CYS A 52 14.14 6.86 -0.39
CA CYS A 52 15.02 8.04 -0.33
C CYS A 52 14.76 8.96 -1.51
N ASP A 53 15.04 10.24 -1.32
CA ASP A 53 14.78 11.30 -2.30
C ASP A 53 15.47 11.09 -3.65
N ASP A 54 16.61 10.38 -3.67
CA ASP A 54 17.39 10.16 -4.88
C ASP A 54 16.91 8.97 -5.72
N THR A 55 15.75 8.40 -5.41
CA THR A 55 15.25 7.23 -6.12
C THR A 55 14.36 7.60 -7.30
N GLY A 56 14.25 6.67 -8.27
CA GLY A 56 13.30 6.80 -9.37
C GLY A 56 11.86 6.86 -8.89
N THR A 57 11.55 6.18 -7.77
CA THR A 57 10.23 6.22 -7.16
C THR A 57 9.79 7.64 -6.84
N VAL A 58 10.66 8.41 -6.19
CA VAL A 58 10.35 9.79 -5.83
C VAL A 58 10.19 10.66 -7.07
N ARG A 59 11.11 10.53 -8.04
CA ARG A 59 11.03 11.29 -9.29
C ARG A 59 9.73 11.04 -10.05
N ASP A 60 9.33 9.78 -10.13
CA ASP A 60 8.10 9.39 -10.83
C ASP A 60 6.86 9.98 -10.14
N ILE A 61 6.81 9.90 -8.82
CA ILE A 61 5.68 10.42 -8.05
C ILE A 61 5.59 11.93 -8.12
N GLU A 62 6.72 12.63 -8.12
CA GLU A 62 6.74 14.08 -8.30
C GLU A 62 6.17 14.47 -9.67
N ALA A 63 6.47 13.70 -10.70
CA ALA A 63 5.98 13.95 -12.05
C ALA A 63 4.51 13.54 -12.22
N ASP A 64 4.11 12.41 -11.63
CA ASP A 64 2.74 11.89 -11.71
C ASP A 64 2.40 11.14 -10.42
N PRO A 65 1.47 11.67 -9.62
CA PRO A 65 1.11 11.05 -8.34
C PRO A 65 0.23 9.81 -8.46
N ASN A 66 -0.25 9.48 -9.64
CA ASN A 66 -1.07 8.28 -9.82
C ASN A 66 -0.20 7.03 -9.73
N VAL A 67 -0.56 6.11 -8.85
CA VAL A 67 0.21 4.90 -8.58
C VAL A 67 -0.70 3.68 -8.49
N GLY A 68 -0.08 2.52 -8.57
CA GLY A 68 -0.76 1.24 -8.35
C GLY A 68 -0.01 0.40 -7.33
N LEU A 69 -0.75 -0.38 -6.57
CA LEU A 69 -0.18 -1.38 -5.67
C LEU A 69 -0.65 -2.76 -6.09
N GLY A 70 0.22 -3.74 -5.94
CA GLY A 70 -0.13 -5.14 -6.16
C GLY A 70 0.37 -5.98 -4.99
N LEU A 71 -0.51 -6.77 -4.40
CA LEU A 71 -0.19 -7.64 -3.28
C LEU A 71 -0.69 -9.06 -3.58
N GLN A 72 0.08 -10.04 -3.13
CA GLN A 72 -0.27 -11.44 -3.27
C GLN A 72 0.05 -12.15 -1.98
N SER A 73 -0.93 -12.88 -1.45
CA SER A 73 -0.68 -13.73 -0.29
C SER A 73 0.18 -14.93 -0.69
N LYS A 74 0.83 -15.54 0.29
CA LYS A 74 1.54 -16.79 0.07
C LYS A 74 0.55 -17.85 -0.38
N SER A 75 0.97 -18.73 -1.27
CA SER A 75 0.16 -19.87 -1.67
C SER A 75 -0.14 -20.72 -0.45
N GLY A 76 -1.42 -21.00 -0.22
CA GLY A 76 -1.84 -21.81 0.89
C GLY A 76 -1.42 -23.26 0.70
N MET A 77 -1.31 -23.98 1.83
CA MET A 77 -1.12 -25.42 1.81
C MET A 77 -2.40 -26.10 1.28
N LEU A 78 -2.27 -27.30 0.73
CA LEU A 78 -3.40 -28.12 0.30
C LEU A 78 -4.24 -27.55 -0.85
N GLY A 79 -3.59 -26.85 -1.78
CA GLY A 79 -4.26 -26.36 -2.98
C GLY A 79 -5.12 -25.13 -2.80
N MET A 80 -5.01 -24.45 -1.67
CA MET A 80 -5.67 -23.16 -1.47
C MET A 80 -5.09 -22.13 -2.42
N LYS A 81 -5.95 -21.40 -3.11
CA LYS A 81 -5.52 -20.38 -4.05
C LYS A 81 -5.02 -19.15 -3.31
N PRO A 82 -4.00 -18.47 -3.86
CA PRO A 82 -3.54 -17.22 -3.26
C PRO A 82 -4.61 -16.14 -3.38
N PHE A 83 -4.54 -15.20 -2.47
CA PHE A 83 -5.35 -14.00 -2.48
C PHE A 83 -4.56 -12.88 -3.17
N PHE A 84 -5.21 -12.13 -4.05
CA PHE A 84 -4.60 -11.01 -4.75
C PHE A 84 -5.37 -9.74 -4.47
N ILE A 85 -4.63 -8.64 -4.30
CA ILE A 85 -5.21 -7.30 -4.19
C ILE A 85 -4.45 -6.38 -5.12
N THR A 86 -5.18 -5.55 -5.87
CA THR A 86 -4.59 -4.41 -6.57
C THR A 86 -5.25 -3.13 -6.07
N VAL A 87 -4.48 -2.06 -6.04
CA VAL A 87 -4.94 -0.76 -5.55
C VAL A 87 -4.62 0.28 -6.60
N GLU A 88 -5.61 1.06 -6.99
CA GLU A 88 -5.41 2.30 -7.73
C GLU A 88 -5.45 3.43 -6.73
N GLY A 89 -4.41 4.27 -6.72
CA GLY A 89 -4.31 5.32 -5.72
C GLY A 89 -3.50 6.51 -6.16
N ARG A 90 -3.36 7.44 -5.23
CA ARG A 90 -2.53 8.62 -5.41
C ARG A 90 -1.51 8.71 -4.29
N ALA A 91 -0.28 9.02 -4.65
CA ALA A 91 0.82 9.10 -3.71
C ALA A 91 1.10 10.53 -3.27
N GLU A 92 1.44 10.68 -2.01
CA GLU A 92 1.98 11.91 -1.44
C GLU A 92 3.38 11.62 -0.92
N LEU A 93 4.28 12.59 -1.09
CA LEU A 93 5.63 12.52 -0.54
C LEU A 93 5.68 13.33 0.75
N ILE A 94 6.06 12.69 1.84
CA ILE A 94 6.11 13.29 3.17
C ILE A 94 7.55 13.29 3.65
N ARG A 95 8.02 14.43 4.15
CA ARG A 95 9.40 14.61 4.64
C ARG A 95 9.45 15.11 6.08
N ASP A 96 8.39 14.86 6.84
CA ASP A 96 8.25 15.24 8.23
C ASP A 96 8.70 14.10 9.15
N LYS A 97 9.67 14.38 10.00
CA LYS A 97 10.26 13.41 10.92
C LYS A 97 9.27 12.85 11.93
N ASP A 98 8.31 13.66 12.37
CA ASP A 98 7.27 13.18 13.29
C ASP A 98 6.40 12.12 12.62
N GLN A 99 6.08 12.30 11.35
CA GLN A 99 5.35 11.29 10.60
C GLN A 99 6.20 10.06 10.30
N PHE A 100 7.50 10.22 10.11
CA PHE A 100 8.39 9.08 9.99
C PHE A 100 8.33 8.21 11.24
N ALA A 101 8.41 8.84 12.41
CA ALA A 101 8.35 8.10 13.68
C ALA A 101 7.01 7.40 13.87
N GLU A 102 5.92 8.06 13.48
CA GLU A 102 4.57 7.50 13.58
C GLU A 102 4.40 6.22 12.75
N HIS A 103 5.00 6.17 11.57
CA HIS A 103 4.83 5.05 10.64
C HIS A 103 6.03 4.10 10.58
N TRP A 104 7.04 4.32 11.40
CA TRP A 104 8.21 3.47 11.44
C TRP A 104 7.89 2.13 12.10
N THR A 105 8.32 1.05 11.46
CA THR A 105 8.23 -0.30 12.04
C THR A 105 9.62 -0.89 12.19
N LYS A 106 9.75 -1.84 13.11
CA LYS A 106 11.04 -2.46 13.41
C LYS A 106 11.65 -3.17 12.19
N ASP A 107 10.83 -3.68 11.31
CA ASP A 107 11.30 -4.35 10.10
C ASP A 107 12.12 -3.43 9.20
N LEU A 108 11.87 -2.13 9.27
CA LEU A 108 12.57 -1.13 8.47
C LEU A 108 14.02 -0.91 8.94
N ASP A 109 14.37 -1.28 10.15
CA ASP A 109 15.73 -1.12 10.68
C ASP A 109 16.75 -1.89 9.86
N SER A 110 16.36 -2.98 9.22
CA SER A 110 17.26 -3.75 8.37
C SER A 110 17.54 -3.06 7.02
N TRP A 111 16.65 -2.20 6.58
CA TRP A 111 16.79 -1.45 5.32
C TRP A 111 17.45 -0.09 5.52
N PHE A 112 17.20 0.54 6.66
CA PHE A 112 17.67 1.89 6.96
C PHE A 112 18.40 1.89 8.30
N LYS A 113 19.71 1.78 8.26
CA LYS A 113 20.56 1.64 9.47
C LYS A 113 20.50 2.87 10.38
N GLN A 114 20.24 4.04 9.82
CA GLN A 114 20.14 5.28 10.61
C GLN A 114 18.69 5.59 11.03
N GLY A 115 17.76 4.68 10.73
CA GLY A 115 16.36 4.85 11.13
C GLY A 115 15.74 6.11 10.53
N ILE A 116 14.95 6.80 11.33
CA ILE A 116 14.28 8.03 10.90
C ILE A 116 15.25 9.19 10.65
N ASP A 117 16.50 9.04 11.03
CA ASP A 117 17.55 10.03 10.78
C ASP A 117 18.31 9.79 9.47
N THR A 118 17.87 8.82 8.69
CA THR A 118 18.48 8.53 7.38
C THR A 118 18.43 9.77 6.48
N PRO A 119 19.57 10.24 5.94
CA PRO A 119 19.57 11.39 5.05
C PRO A 119 18.74 11.13 3.81
N GLY A 120 17.87 12.09 3.45
CA GLY A 120 17.01 11.99 2.28
C GLY A 120 15.82 11.05 2.44
N LEU A 121 15.55 10.57 3.65
CA LEU A 121 14.42 9.69 3.90
C LEU A 121 13.11 10.35 3.47
N THR A 122 12.27 9.60 2.79
CA THR A 122 10.99 10.07 2.28
C THR A 122 9.94 9.01 2.55
N LEU A 123 8.81 9.44 3.09
CA LEU A 123 7.66 8.58 3.30
C LEU A 123 6.69 8.76 2.14
N VAL A 124 6.36 7.66 1.48
CA VAL A 124 5.38 7.62 0.41
C VAL A 124 4.06 7.17 1.02
N LYS A 125 3.08 8.05 1.05
CA LYS A 125 1.73 7.72 1.48
C LYS A 125 0.87 7.50 0.25
N VAL A 126 0.29 6.34 0.11
CA VAL A 126 -0.62 6.01 -1.00
C VAL A 126 -2.05 5.97 -0.48
N LYS A 127 -2.87 6.88 -0.99
CA LYS A 127 -4.31 6.93 -0.69
C LYS A 127 -5.03 6.12 -1.75
N ALA A 128 -5.65 5.02 -1.35
CA ALA A 128 -6.39 4.17 -2.27
C ALA A 128 -7.67 4.89 -2.73
N GLN A 129 -7.93 4.81 -4.03
CA GLN A 129 -9.18 5.27 -4.63
C GLN A 129 -10.08 4.09 -4.93
N ARG A 130 -9.49 2.96 -5.34
CA ARG A 130 -10.22 1.73 -5.64
C ARG A 130 -9.32 0.52 -5.36
N LEU A 131 -9.91 -0.49 -4.74
CA LEU A 131 -9.27 -1.79 -4.58
C LEU A 131 -9.99 -2.81 -5.45
N HIS A 132 -9.23 -3.74 -5.99
CA HIS A 132 -9.75 -4.91 -6.66
C HIS A 132 -9.12 -6.13 -6.01
N TYR A 133 -9.93 -7.15 -5.68
CA TYR A 133 -9.44 -8.35 -5.03
C TYR A 133 -9.90 -9.60 -5.75
N TRP A 134 -9.10 -10.65 -5.62
CA TRP A 134 -9.39 -11.99 -6.11
C TRP A 134 -9.13 -12.97 -4.98
N ASP A 135 -10.13 -13.74 -4.61
CA ASP A 135 -10.07 -14.70 -3.52
C ASP A 135 -10.64 -16.03 -4.02
N GLY A 136 -9.78 -16.91 -4.53
CA GLY A 136 -10.20 -18.12 -5.20
C GLY A 136 -10.99 -17.81 -6.47
N TYR A 137 -12.26 -18.16 -6.48
CA TYR A 137 -13.17 -17.87 -7.59
C TYR A 137 -13.92 -16.56 -7.42
N ASP A 138 -13.83 -15.95 -6.24
CA ASP A 138 -14.49 -14.69 -5.95
C ASP A 138 -13.65 -13.52 -6.38
N GLU A 139 -14.31 -12.50 -6.90
CA GLU A 139 -13.67 -11.27 -7.37
C GLU A 139 -14.58 -10.11 -7.01
N GLY A 140 -13.98 -8.99 -6.62
CA GLY A 140 -14.77 -7.80 -6.33
C GLY A 140 -13.96 -6.53 -6.26
N GLU A 141 -14.65 -5.43 -6.10
CA GLU A 141 -14.07 -4.10 -6.01
C GLU A 141 -14.61 -3.35 -4.81
N ILE A 142 -13.77 -2.49 -4.25
CA ILE A 142 -14.16 -1.56 -3.19
C ILE A 142 -13.74 -0.16 -3.65
N SER A 143 -14.70 0.74 -3.77
CA SER A 143 -14.43 2.15 -4.08
C SER A 143 -14.29 2.93 -2.79
N LEU A 144 -13.20 3.70 -2.67
CA LEU A 144 -12.95 4.55 -1.52
C LEU A 144 -13.02 6.04 -1.89
N GLU A 145 -13.32 6.33 -3.13
CA GLU A 145 -13.43 7.69 -3.61
C GLU A 145 -14.63 8.38 -2.96
N GLY A 146 -14.40 9.53 -2.34
CA GLY A 146 -15.44 10.28 -1.65
C GLY A 146 -15.86 9.71 -0.29
N ALA A 147 -15.29 8.57 0.14
CA ALA A 147 -15.59 7.98 1.43
C ALA A 147 -14.72 8.59 2.54
N ASP A 148 -15.30 8.72 3.74
CA ASP A 148 -14.50 9.02 4.92
C ASP A 148 -13.83 7.73 5.38
N ARG A 149 -12.57 7.60 5.09
CA ARG A 149 -11.80 6.39 5.39
C ARG A 149 -11.60 6.13 6.87
N ARG A 150 -11.88 7.12 7.72
CA ARG A 150 -11.76 6.98 9.17
C ARG A 150 -12.93 6.21 9.78
N GLN A 151 -13.99 6.01 9.00
CA GLN A 151 -15.18 5.31 9.47
C GLN A 151 -15.67 4.26 8.46
N PRO A 152 -14.79 3.35 8.00
CA PRO A 152 -15.21 2.42 6.94
C PRO A 152 -16.28 1.43 7.39
N ALA A 153 -16.26 1.02 8.65
CA ALA A 153 -17.12 -0.04 9.13
C ALA A 153 -18.58 0.36 9.29
N VAL A 154 -18.84 1.64 9.46
CA VAL A 154 -20.20 2.14 9.71
C VAL A 154 -20.96 2.32 8.41
N GLU A 155 -20.27 2.69 7.37
CA GLU A 155 -20.91 2.97 6.09
C GLU A 155 -21.25 1.72 5.31
N ASP A 156 -20.41 0.69 5.44
CA ASP A 156 -20.63 -0.57 4.75
C ASP A 156 -21.77 -1.39 5.35
N ALA A 157 -22.23 -1.06 6.52
CA ALA A 157 -23.33 -1.75 7.17
C ALA A 157 -24.72 -1.35 6.65
N ARG A 158 -24.77 -0.47 5.71
CA ARG A 158 -26.04 -0.01 5.11
C ARG A 158 -26.40 -0.85 3.90
#